data_fd0ccb0168e6ad8233c7ced42bc4afcf
#
_entry.id   fd0ccb0168e6ad8233c7ced42bc4afcf
#
_cell.length_a   1.000
_cell.length_b   1.000
_cell.length_c   1.000
_cell.angle_alpha   90.00
_cell.angle_beta   90.00
_cell.angle_gamma   90.00
#
_symmetry.space_group_name_H-M   'P 1'
#
loop_
_entity.id
_entity.type
_entity.pdbx_description
1 polymer ?
#
loop_
_entity_poly.entity_id
_entity_poly.type
_entity_poly.pdbx_seq_one_letter_code
_entity_poly.pdbx_strand_id
1 'polypeptide(L)'
;MSGSGANPQGPGLLLRPWKGPALSTPDALGGDADGAIIVVMERLNNPEQLELQVGVAKVSKYATSESGDTLEMTERPHGGLSLVLADGQRSGRAAKIISNLVARKAVSLLAEGVRDGAAARAAHDYLRTHREGKVSSELVMVSLDFVTRTIVVSRNCHCPVLVVDREGLRSLDEHSEAIGLYERTKPVITELPVSPNTWIVAFTDGVLEAGGRVSVTFDVAALVGDFVTRGEGNAAALADTILARAMELDQQRPQDDMSVLVLSLVPAQVKDSARRLTVRFPLPPF
;
A
#
# COMPACT_ATOMS: atom_id res chain seq x y z
N MET A 1 27.04 -63.39 -14.93
CA MET A 1 26.11 -63.09 -16.00
C MET A 1 25.58 -61.68 -15.72
N SER A 2 26.28 -60.64 -16.06
CA SER A 2 26.40 -59.84 -17.27
C SER A 2 25.06 -59.46 -17.94
N GLY A 3 24.71 -58.20 -17.81
CA GLY A 3 23.58 -57.58 -18.47
C GLY A 3 23.66 -56.05 -18.34
N SER A 4 24.43 -55.45 -19.27
CA SER A 4 24.53 -54.03 -19.48
C SER A 4 23.25 -53.48 -20.14
N GLY A 5 22.73 -52.36 -19.67
CA GLY A 5 21.62 -51.65 -20.25
C GLY A 5 22.01 -50.18 -20.47
N ALA A 6 22.18 -49.78 -21.72
CA ALA A 6 22.60 -48.47 -22.18
C ALA A 6 21.53 -47.40 -21.96
N ASN A 7 21.97 -46.21 -21.58
CA ASN A 7 21.19 -44.97 -21.50
C ASN A 7 21.19 -44.28 -22.88
N PRO A 8 20.05 -43.94 -23.51
CA PRO A 8 20.04 -43.15 -24.73
C PRO A 8 20.06 -41.66 -24.41
N GLN A 9 21.15 -41.02 -24.82
CA GLN A 9 21.27 -39.57 -24.87
C GLN A 9 20.40 -39.03 -26.01
N GLY A 10 19.45 -38.15 -25.69
CA GLY A 10 18.70 -37.38 -26.67
C GLY A 10 19.51 -36.20 -27.21
N PRO A 11 19.24 -35.69 -28.42
CA PRO A 11 20.05 -34.70 -29.10
C PRO A 11 19.92 -33.31 -28.47
N GLY A 12 21.07 -32.74 -28.11
CA GLY A 12 21.17 -31.37 -27.63
C GLY A 12 20.76 -30.34 -28.68
N LEU A 13 19.81 -29.50 -28.35
CA LEU A 13 19.43 -28.35 -29.17
C LEU A 13 20.49 -27.25 -29.03
N LEU A 14 21.32 -27.11 -30.03
CA LEU A 14 22.23 -25.96 -30.22
C LEU A 14 21.39 -24.73 -30.60
N LEU A 15 21.12 -23.84 -29.65
CA LEU A 15 20.58 -22.52 -29.95
C LEU A 15 21.62 -21.67 -30.65
N ARG A 16 21.36 -21.34 -31.95
CA ARG A 16 22.14 -20.36 -32.68
C ARG A 16 21.88 -18.95 -32.17
N PRO A 17 22.91 -18.10 -32.03
CA PRO A 17 22.68 -16.69 -31.64
C PRO A 17 21.93 -15.97 -32.78
N TRP A 18 20.87 -15.27 -32.39
CA TRP A 18 20.08 -14.42 -33.28
C TRP A 18 20.90 -13.21 -33.72
N LYS A 19 21.13 -13.06 -35.04
CA LYS A 19 21.74 -11.87 -35.65
C LYS A 19 20.61 -10.96 -36.09
N GLY A 20 20.34 -9.88 -35.37
CA GLY A 20 19.42 -8.83 -35.82
C GLY A 20 19.89 -8.14 -37.11
N PRO A 21 18.98 -7.46 -37.83
CA PRO A 21 19.32 -6.77 -39.10
C PRO A 21 20.27 -5.59 -38.85
N ALA A 22 21.26 -5.45 -39.74
CA ALA A 22 22.19 -4.34 -39.74
C ALA A 22 21.46 -3.02 -39.99
N LEU A 23 21.59 -2.06 -39.10
CA LEU A 23 21.13 -0.68 -39.29
C LEU A 23 22.11 0.04 -40.24
N SER A 24 21.60 0.50 -41.37
CA SER A 24 22.30 1.39 -42.27
C SER A 24 22.43 2.79 -41.66
N THR A 25 23.62 3.33 -41.67
CA THR A 25 23.91 4.73 -41.25
C THR A 25 23.29 5.72 -42.25
N PRO A 26 22.56 6.75 -41.75
CA PRO A 26 22.24 7.93 -42.57
C PRO A 26 23.41 8.93 -42.54
N ASP A 27 23.69 9.48 -43.70
CA ASP A 27 24.69 10.52 -43.94
C ASP A 27 24.42 11.82 -43.19
N ALA A 28 25.49 12.48 -42.84
CA ALA A 28 25.58 13.72 -42.08
C ALA A 28 24.88 14.89 -42.78
N LEU A 29 23.99 15.58 -42.05
CA LEU A 29 23.70 17.02 -42.23
C LEU A 29 23.71 17.67 -40.85
N GLY A 30 24.61 18.66 -40.72
CA GLY A 30 24.88 19.34 -39.46
C GLY A 30 23.78 20.31 -39.04
N GLY A 31 23.64 20.45 -37.74
CA GLY A 31 22.81 21.44 -37.05
C GLY A 31 22.50 21.04 -35.61
N ASP A 32 22.70 21.94 -34.68
CA ASP A 32 22.65 21.80 -33.20
C ASP A 32 21.41 21.13 -32.52
N ALA A 33 20.85 20.10 -33.14
CA ALA A 33 19.71 19.37 -32.56
C ALA A 33 20.10 18.08 -31.78
N ASP A 34 21.38 17.70 -31.81
CA ASP A 34 21.82 16.39 -31.28
C ASP A 34 21.80 16.30 -29.73
N GLY A 35 21.93 17.42 -29.04
CA GLY A 35 21.93 17.41 -27.57
C GLY A 35 20.58 17.05 -26.96
N ALA A 36 19.47 17.47 -27.55
CA ALA A 36 18.14 17.25 -27.03
C ALA A 36 17.64 15.80 -27.27
N ILE A 37 17.99 15.23 -28.43
CA ILE A 37 17.60 13.84 -28.79
C ILE A 37 18.36 12.82 -27.97
N ILE A 38 19.65 13.04 -27.71
CA ILE A 38 20.48 12.17 -26.87
C ILE A 38 19.97 12.16 -25.42
N VAL A 39 19.63 13.32 -24.86
CA VAL A 39 19.07 13.44 -23.49
C VAL A 39 17.70 12.74 -23.40
N VAL A 40 16.88 12.83 -24.45
CA VAL A 40 15.57 12.14 -24.47
C VAL A 40 15.75 10.63 -24.63
N MET A 41 16.70 10.15 -25.44
CA MET A 41 16.99 8.73 -25.58
C MET A 41 17.67 8.12 -24.34
N GLU A 42 18.54 8.85 -23.65
CA GLU A 42 19.10 8.41 -22.37
C GLU A 42 18.04 8.29 -21.28
N ARG A 43 17.03 9.19 -21.25
CA ARG A 43 15.88 9.05 -20.35
C ARG A 43 14.98 7.86 -20.68
N LEU A 44 14.88 7.47 -21.96
CA LEU A 44 14.09 6.31 -22.39
C LEU A 44 14.78 4.96 -22.10
N ASN A 45 16.12 4.95 -21.96
CA ASN A 45 16.90 3.72 -21.74
C ASN A 45 17.35 3.50 -20.29
N ASN A 46 17.10 4.44 -19.36
CA ASN A 46 17.40 4.24 -17.95
C ASN A 46 16.06 4.21 -17.21
N PRO A 47 15.57 3.03 -16.80
CA PRO A 47 14.34 2.99 -16.00
C PRO A 47 14.55 3.83 -14.76
N GLU A 48 13.77 4.89 -14.62
CA GLU A 48 13.80 5.74 -13.42
C GLU A 48 13.69 4.83 -12.21
N GLN A 49 14.68 4.86 -11.36
CA GLN A 49 14.62 4.14 -10.09
C GLN A 49 13.52 4.82 -9.26
N LEU A 50 12.53 4.05 -8.86
CA LEU A 50 11.46 4.54 -8.00
C LEU A 50 11.79 4.27 -6.54
N GLU A 51 11.37 5.18 -5.69
CA GLU A 51 11.39 5.06 -4.24
C GLU A 51 9.94 4.94 -3.75
N LEU A 52 9.68 3.94 -2.91
CA LEU A 52 8.44 3.84 -2.17
C LEU A 52 8.61 4.61 -0.86
N GLN A 53 7.76 5.60 -0.67
CA GLN A 53 7.63 6.33 0.59
C GLN A 53 6.37 5.89 1.31
N VAL A 54 6.46 5.71 2.62
CA VAL A 54 5.34 5.37 3.49
C VAL A 54 5.22 6.42 4.58
N GLY A 55 4.04 7.02 4.69
CA GLY A 55 3.67 7.94 5.76
C GLY A 55 2.55 7.35 6.60
N VAL A 56 2.68 7.44 7.91
CA VAL A 56 1.66 6.99 8.86
C VAL A 56 1.46 8.07 9.90
N ALA A 57 0.20 8.45 10.10
CA ALA A 57 -0.18 9.35 11.18
C ALA A 57 -1.38 8.75 11.94
N LYS A 58 -1.32 8.77 13.27
CA LYS A 58 -2.30 8.09 14.09
C LYS A 58 -2.51 8.79 15.43
N VAL A 59 -3.77 8.83 15.86
CA VAL A 59 -4.16 9.31 17.20
C VAL A 59 -5.27 8.41 17.74
N SER A 60 -5.28 8.22 19.06
CA SER A 60 -6.38 7.51 19.72
C SER A 60 -7.56 8.44 19.98
N LYS A 61 -8.75 7.86 20.09
CA LYS A 61 -9.98 8.49 20.54
C LYS A 61 -9.74 9.31 21.81
N TYR A 62 -10.37 10.47 21.89
CA TYR A 62 -10.27 11.33 23.07
C TYR A 62 -10.59 10.57 24.37
N ALA A 63 -9.76 10.81 25.38
CA ALA A 63 -9.84 10.17 26.70
C ALA A 63 -9.64 8.64 26.71
N THR A 64 -9.10 8.04 25.63
CA THR A 64 -8.60 6.67 25.66
C THR A 64 -7.07 6.65 25.69
N SER A 65 -6.50 5.69 26.40
CA SER A 65 -5.04 5.53 26.49
C SER A 65 -4.45 4.71 25.36
N GLU A 66 -5.29 4.02 24.58
CA GLU A 66 -4.86 3.09 23.53
C GLU A 66 -5.83 3.16 22.35
N SER A 67 -5.28 3.29 21.15
CA SER A 67 -6.08 3.24 19.92
C SER A 67 -6.46 1.81 19.55
N GLY A 68 -7.71 1.61 19.14
CA GLY A 68 -8.24 0.35 18.64
C GLY A 68 -7.63 -0.08 17.30
N ASP A 69 -7.09 0.87 16.53
CA ASP A 69 -6.48 0.54 15.24
C ASP A 69 -5.11 -0.11 15.40
N THR A 70 -4.72 -0.92 14.43
CA THR A 70 -3.39 -1.51 14.33
C THR A 70 -2.86 -1.35 12.91
N LEU A 71 -1.63 -0.86 12.80
CA LEU A 71 -0.87 -0.86 11.56
C LEU A 71 0.35 -1.74 11.74
N GLU A 72 0.53 -2.65 10.79
CA GLU A 72 1.68 -3.55 10.72
C GLU A 72 2.28 -3.51 9.30
N MET A 73 3.55 -3.87 9.21
CA MET A 73 4.28 -3.88 7.95
C MET A 73 5.18 -5.11 7.88
N THR A 74 5.31 -5.68 6.70
CA THR A 74 6.24 -6.80 6.47
C THR A 74 6.83 -6.77 5.07
N GLU A 75 8.10 -7.18 4.96
CA GLU A 75 8.70 -7.51 3.67
C GLU A 75 8.16 -8.85 3.18
N ARG A 76 7.98 -8.97 1.86
CA ARG A 76 7.50 -10.20 1.21
C ARG A 76 8.68 -11.02 0.69
N PRO A 77 8.56 -12.36 0.57
CA PRO A 77 9.51 -13.17 -0.16
C PRO A 77 9.71 -12.66 -1.59
N HIS A 78 10.93 -12.75 -2.10
CA HIS A 78 11.31 -12.27 -3.45
C HIS A 78 11.26 -10.76 -3.64
N GLY A 79 11.12 -10.01 -2.57
CA GLY A 79 11.03 -8.55 -2.57
C GLY A 79 9.60 -8.04 -2.65
N GLY A 80 9.40 -6.89 -2.08
CA GLY A 80 8.10 -6.24 -1.93
C GLY A 80 7.82 -5.88 -0.49
N LEU A 81 6.77 -5.11 -0.29
CA LEU A 81 6.35 -4.62 1.02
C LEU A 81 4.84 -4.74 1.12
N SER A 82 4.36 -5.23 2.24
CA SER A 82 2.94 -5.22 2.58
C SER A 82 2.69 -4.40 3.82
N LEU A 83 1.67 -3.55 3.77
CA LEU A 83 1.16 -2.78 4.90
C LEU A 83 -0.26 -3.22 5.19
N VAL A 84 -0.56 -3.35 6.47
CA VAL A 84 -1.84 -3.84 6.97
C VAL A 84 -2.38 -2.85 7.97
N LEU A 85 -3.52 -2.24 7.66
CA LEU A 85 -4.28 -1.38 8.56
C LEU A 85 -5.55 -2.14 8.97
N ALA A 86 -5.71 -2.37 10.26
CA ALA A 86 -6.87 -3.02 10.84
C ALA A 86 -7.49 -2.12 11.90
N ASP A 87 -8.79 -1.93 11.81
CA ASP A 87 -9.61 -1.26 12.80
C ASP A 87 -10.48 -2.30 13.53
N GLY A 88 -10.35 -2.37 14.83
CA GLY A 88 -11.10 -3.31 15.66
C GLY A 88 -12.43 -2.73 16.10
N GLN A 89 -13.50 -3.51 16.02
CA GLN A 89 -14.85 -3.08 16.42
C GLN A 89 -14.86 -2.36 17.78
N ARG A 90 -15.44 -1.16 17.84
CA ARG A 90 -15.46 -0.25 19.01
C ARG A 90 -14.12 0.46 19.19
N SER A 91 -13.78 0.86 20.41
CA SER A 91 -12.55 1.61 20.70
C SER A 91 -11.81 1.08 21.93
N GLY A 92 -10.56 1.55 22.11
CA GLY A 92 -9.72 1.23 23.26
C GLY A 92 -9.19 -0.21 23.24
N ARG A 93 -8.85 -0.73 24.43
CA ARG A 93 -8.15 -2.00 24.59
C ARG A 93 -8.86 -3.20 23.94
N ALA A 94 -10.20 -3.26 23.99
CA ALA A 94 -10.94 -4.38 23.40
C ALA A 94 -10.83 -4.38 21.87
N ALA A 95 -10.98 -3.22 21.25
CA ALA A 95 -10.75 -3.03 19.81
C ALA A 95 -9.30 -3.34 19.43
N LYS A 96 -8.35 -2.87 20.24
CA LYS A 96 -6.92 -3.14 20.03
C LYS A 96 -6.57 -4.64 20.00
N ILE A 97 -7.19 -5.42 20.87
CA ILE A 97 -7.00 -6.89 20.87
C ILE A 97 -7.51 -7.50 19.56
N ILE A 98 -8.63 -7.01 19.03
CA ILE A 98 -9.23 -7.50 17.79
C ILE A 98 -8.35 -7.11 16.60
N SER A 99 -8.01 -5.84 16.46
CA SER A 99 -7.18 -5.33 15.36
C SER A 99 -5.79 -5.98 15.33
N ASN A 100 -5.15 -6.17 16.49
CA ASN A 100 -3.88 -6.87 16.61
C ASN A 100 -3.97 -8.34 16.15
N LEU A 101 -5.05 -9.03 16.52
CA LEU A 101 -5.25 -10.42 16.12
C LEU A 101 -5.37 -10.55 14.61
N VAL A 102 -6.10 -9.64 13.97
CA VAL A 102 -6.30 -9.58 12.53
C VAL A 102 -5.02 -9.20 11.81
N ALA A 103 -4.40 -8.09 12.20
CA ALA A 103 -3.21 -7.56 11.54
C ALA A 103 -2.05 -8.56 11.60
N ARG A 104 -1.78 -9.15 12.77
CA ARG A 104 -0.72 -10.16 12.92
C ARG A 104 -0.98 -11.42 12.12
N LYS A 105 -2.24 -11.88 12.03
CA LYS A 105 -2.57 -13.03 11.18
C LYS A 105 -2.34 -12.72 9.71
N ALA A 106 -2.76 -11.55 9.23
CA ALA A 106 -2.54 -11.13 7.86
C ALA A 106 -1.03 -10.99 7.55
N VAL A 107 -0.28 -10.28 8.38
CA VAL A 107 1.17 -10.05 8.22
C VAL A 107 1.95 -11.36 8.19
N SER A 108 1.64 -12.31 9.08
CA SER A 108 2.31 -13.62 9.09
C SER A 108 2.18 -14.33 7.74
N LEU A 109 0.98 -14.33 7.16
CA LEU A 109 0.72 -14.97 5.86
C LEU A 109 1.37 -14.22 4.69
N LEU A 110 1.36 -12.88 4.73
CA LEU A 110 1.99 -12.06 3.71
C LEU A 110 3.51 -12.23 3.74
N ALA A 111 4.12 -12.35 4.92
CA ALA A 111 5.55 -12.66 5.10
C ALA A 111 5.93 -14.05 4.55
N GLU A 112 5.00 -14.99 4.53
CA GLU A 112 5.16 -16.31 3.90
C GLU A 112 4.91 -16.31 2.39
N GLY A 113 4.51 -15.16 1.80
CA GLY A 113 4.23 -15.01 0.37
C GLY A 113 2.80 -15.37 -0.04
N VAL A 114 1.90 -15.53 0.91
CA VAL A 114 0.49 -15.77 0.62
C VAL A 114 -0.10 -14.54 -0.08
N ARG A 115 -0.95 -14.75 -1.10
CA ARG A 115 -1.63 -13.67 -1.83
C ARG A 115 -2.61 -12.93 -0.92
N ASP A 116 -2.73 -11.62 -1.11
CA ASP A 116 -3.51 -10.71 -0.27
C ASP A 116 -4.95 -11.19 -0.04
N GLY A 117 -5.65 -11.59 -1.08
CA GLY A 117 -7.01 -12.10 -0.95
C GLY A 117 -7.13 -13.41 -0.15
N ALA A 118 -6.10 -14.25 -0.15
CA ALA A 118 -6.07 -15.45 0.67
C ALA A 118 -5.71 -15.10 2.13
N ALA A 119 -4.79 -14.15 2.33
CA ALA A 119 -4.43 -13.65 3.66
C ALA A 119 -5.64 -12.98 4.34
N ALA A 120 -6.41 -12.15 3.60
CA ALA A 120 -7.64 -11.53 4.11
C ALA A 120 -8.68 -12.57 4.55
N ARG A 121 -8.94 -13.58 3.70
CA ARG A 121 -9.88 -14.66 4.06
C ARG A 121 -9.41 -15.46 5.27
N ALA A 122 -8.13 -15.78 5.35
CA ALA A 122 -7.58 -16.50 6.50
C ALA A 122 -7.62 -15.66 7.79
N ALA A 123 -7.42 -14.34 7.70
CA ALA A 123 -7.60 -13.44 8.83
C ALA A 123 -9.07 -13.38 9.27
N HIS A 124 -10.01 -13.35 8.30
CA HIS A 124 -11.43 -13.44 8.56
C HIS A 124 -11.81 -14.74 9.30
N ASP A 125 -11.40 -15.91 8.76
CA ASP A 125 -11.71 -17.21 9.36
C ASP A 125 -11.11 -17.32 10.76
N TYR A 126 -9.89 -16.80 10.94
CA TYR A 126 -9.21 -16.79 12.22
C TYR A 126 -9.96 -15.94 13.26
N LEU A 127 -10.33 -14.70 12.91
CA LEU A 127 -11.12 -13.82 13.80
C LEU A 127 -12.46 -14.46 14.16
N ARG A 128 -13.18 -14.95 13.15
CA ARG A 128 -14.50 -15.56 13.32
C ARG A 128 -14.46 -16.77 14.23
N THR A 129 -13.48 -17.65 14.05
CA THR A 129 -13.29 -18.82 14.90
C THR A 129 -12.95 -18.45 16.33
N HIS A 130 -12.01 -17.50 16.53
CA HIS A 130 -11.57 -17.07 17.87
C HIS A 130 -12.62 -16.29 18.65
N ARG A 131 -13.53 -15.63 17.97
CA ARG A 131 -14.57 -14.77 18.56
C ARG A 131 -15.98 -15.25 18.27
N GLU A 132 -16.13 -16.47 17.75
CA GLU A 132 -17.44 -17.12 17.53
C GLU A 132 -18.38 -16.26 16.66
N GLY A 133 -17.83 -15.47 15.72
CA GLY A 133 -18.61 -14.56 14.89
C GLY A 133 -19.28 -13.38 15.63
N LYS A 134 -18.79 -13.00 16.82
CA LYS A 134 -19.41 -11.96 17.66
C LYS A 134 -18.78 -10.58 17.53
N VAL A 135 -17.65 -10.49 16.81
CA VAL A 135 -16.92 -9.22 16.62
C VAL A 135 -16.46 -9.07 15.19
N SER A 136 -16.26 -7.83 14.77
CA SER A 136 -15.73 -7.49 13.46
C SER A 136 -14.44 -6.69 13.54
N SER A 137 -13.75 -6.65 12.44
CA SER A 137 -12.66 -5.71 12.19
C SER A 137 -12.72 -5.27 10.73
N GLU A 138 -12.46 -4.01 10.48
CA GLU A 138 -12.12 -3.57 9.15
C GLU A 138 -10.66 -3.91 8.86
N LEU A 139 -10.37 -4.14 7.59
CA LEU A 139 -9.04 -4.56 7.13
C LEU A 139 -8.75 -3.96 5.77
N VAL A 140 -7.67 -3.20 5.71
CA VAL A 140 -7.06 -2.73 4.46
C VAL A 140 -5.65 -3.28 4.39
N MET A 141 -5.30 -3.86 3.25
CA MET A 141 -3.93 -4.28 2.96
C MET A 141 -3.49 -3.62 1.66
N VAL A 142 -2.29 -3.06 1.66
CA VAL A 142 -1.63 -2.52 0.47
C VAL A 142 -0.29 -3.21 0.31
N SER A 143 -0.16 -3.97 -0.77
CA SER A 143 1.05 -4.74 -1.06
C SER A 143 1.69 -4.27 -2.36
N LEU A 144 2.98 -3.98 -2.31
CA LEU A 144 3.82 -3.73 -3.46
C LEU A 144 4.65 -4.97 -3.76
N ASP A 145 4.50 -5.53 -4.94
CA ASP A 145 5.28 -6.68 -5.43
C ASP A 145 6.32 -6.20 -6.45
N PHE A 146 7.60 -6.47 -6.16
CA PHE A 146 8.69 -6.03 -7.02
C PHE A 146 8.90 -6.94 -8.24
N VAL A 147 8.43 -8.18 -8.18
CA VAL A 147 8.56 -9.14 -9.29
C VAL A 147 7.53 -8.85 -10.37
N THR A 148 6.26 -8.72 -9.97
CA THR A 148 5.16 -8.44 -10.90
C THR A 148 5.05 -6.95 -11.23
N ARG A 149 5.69 -6.08 -10.45
CA ARG A 149 5.56 -4.61 -10.51
C ARG A 149 4.10 -4.17 -10.41
N THR A 150 3.41 -4.74 -9.45
CA THR A 150 2.01 -4.42 -9.16
C THR A 150 1.85 -3.95 -7.73
N ILE A 151 0.85 -3.12 -7.52
CA ILE A 151 0.33 -2.76 -6.21
C ILE A 151 -1.02 -3.43 -6.07
N VAL A 152 -1.21 -4.16 -4.99
CA VAL A 152 -2.49 -4.81 -4.67
C VAL A 152 -3.10 -4.09 -3.50
N VAL A 153 -4.30 -3.53 -3.68
CA VAL A 153 -5.14 -2.97 -2.62
C VAL A 153 -6.25 -3.98 -2.33
N SER A 154 -6.26 -4.51 -1.12
CA SER A 154 -7.28 -5.47 -0.65
C SER A 154 -8.07 -4.85 0.49
N ARG A 155 -9.39 -4.74 0.34
CA ARG A 155 -10.27 -4.04 1.28
C ARG A 155 -11.36 -4.97 1.81
N ASN A 156 -11.52 -4.94 3.12
CA ASN A 156 -12.67 -5.40 3.88
C ASN A 156 -13.08 -4.26 4.84
N CYS A 157 -13.48 -3.14 4.29
CA CYS A 157 -13.83 -1.93 5.03
C CYS A 157 -14.86 -1.11 4.27
N HIS A 158 -15.57 -0.22 4.97
CA HIS A 158 -16.48 0.74 4.35
C HIS A 158 -15.75 2.01 3.90
N CYS A 159 -14.62 2.35 4.55
CA CYS A 159 -13.82 3.50 4.15
C CYS A 159 -13.24 3.31 2.74
N PRO A 160 -13.29 4.33 1.88
CA PRO A 160 -12.66 4.28 0.59
C PRO A 160 -11.13 4.30 0.73
N VAL A 161 -10.44 3.73 -0.25
CA VAL A 161 -9.02 3.98 -0.47
C VAL A 161 -8.86 4.91 -1.66
N LEU A 162 -8.17 6.03 -1.48
CA LEU A 162 -7.94 7.00 -2.54
C LEU A 162 -6.67 6.65 -3.30
N VAL A 163 -6.74 6.75 -4.62
CA VAL A 163 -5.62 6.55 -5.53
C VAL A 163 -5.47 7.79 -6.39
N VAL A 164 -4.26 8.35 -6.41
CA VAL A 164 -3.88 9.40 -7.36
C VAL A 164 -2.76 8.88 -8.22
N ASP A 165 -2.96 8.91 -9.52
CA ASP A 165 -1.96 8.54 -10.51
C ASP A 165 -2.09 9.43 -11.76
N ARG A 166 -1.47 9.04 -12.87
CA ARG A 166 -1.53 9.78 -14.14
C ARG A 166 -2.96 9.92 -14.72
N GLU A 167 -3.89 9.09 -14.28
CA GLU A 167 -5.30 9.14 -14.70
C GLU A 167 -6.12 10.10 -13.83
N GLY A 168 -5.53 10.59 -12.75
CA GLY A 168 -6.15 11.50 -11.79
C GLY A 168 -6.47 10.85 -10.46
N LEU A 169 -7.27 11.53 -9.65
CA LEU A 169 -7.75 11.03 -8.38
C LEU A 169 -8.99 10.16 -8.59
N ARG A 170 -8.98 8.98 -7.99
CA ARG A 170 -10.13 8.08 -7.95
C ARG A 170 -10.30 7.46 -6.57
N SER A 171 -11.53 7.09 -6.26
CA SER A 171 -11.92 6.44 -5.02
C SER A 171 -12.16 4.95 -5.29
N LEU A 172 -11.54 4.10 -4.49
CA LEU A 172 -11.85 2.68 -4.43
C LEU A 172 -12.88 2.48 -3.32
N ASP A 173 -14.14 2.59 -3.65
CA ASP A 173 -15.27 2.61 -2.71
C ASP A 173 -16.30 1.49 -2.96
N GLU A 174 -15.97 0.52 -3.81
CA GLU A 174 -16.81 -0.66 -3.99
C GLU A 174 -17.14 -1.29 -2.64
N HIS A 175 -18.41 -1.65 -2.44
CA HIS A 175 -18.90 -2.19 -1.16
C HIS A 175 -18.12 -3.45 -0.74
N SER A 176 -17.74 -3.47 0.53
CA SER A 176 -16.94 -4.55 1.11
C SER A 176 -17.30 -4.71 2.59
N GLU A 177 -17.53 -5.93 3.02
CA GLU A 177 -17.89 -6.24 4.40
C GLU A 177 -16.66 -6.37 5.31
N ALA A 178 -16.78 -5.84 6.52
CA ALA A 178 -15.79 -6.08 7.57
C ALA A 178 -15.66 -7.58 7.86
N ILE A 179 -14.47 -8.01 8.27
CA ILE A 179 -14.18 -9.40 8.56
C ILE A 179 -14.64 -9.82 9.97
N GLY A 180 -14.91 -11.10 10.16
CA GLY A 180 -15.17 -11.72 11.46
C GLY A 180 -16.64 -12.05 11.78
N LEU A 181 -17.61 -11.35 11.21
CA LEU A 181 -19.05 -11.55 11.51
C LEU A 181 -19.69 -12.61 10.63
N TYR A 182 -19.68 -12.41 9.33
CA TYR A 182 -20.42 -13.22 8.38
C TYR A 182 -19.75 -14.58 8.16
N GLU A 183 -20.52 -15.55 7.67
CA GLU A 183 -19.96 -16.87 7.38
C GLU A 183 -18.95 -16.85 6.22
N ARG A 184 -19.18 -15.98 5.26
CA ARG A 184 -18.32 -15.83 4.08
C ARG A 184 -18.14 -14.35 3.78
N THR A 185 -16.90 -13.90 3.88
CA THR A 185 -16.52 -12.53 3.52
C THR A 185 -15.40 -12.57 2.48
N LYS A 186 -15.56 -11.78 1.44
CA LYS A 186 -14.54 -11.65 0.39
C LYS A 186 -13.98 -10.24 0.40
N PRO A 187 -12.66 -10.08 0.31
CA PRO A 187 -12.09 -8.76 0.07
C PRO A 187 -12.43 -8.28 -1.34
N VAL A 188 -12.59 -6.97 -1.49
CA VAL A 188 -12.50 -6.29 -2.78
C VAL A 188 -11.02 -6.06 -3.08
N ILE A 189 -10.56 -6.52 -4.24
CA ILE A 189 -9.15 -6.47 -4.62
C ILE A 189 -9.02 -5.61 -5.87
N THR A 190 -8.15 -4.61 -5.80
CA THR A 190 -7.76 -3.77 -6.93
C THR A 190 -6.27 -3.92 -7.18
N GLU A 191 -5.90 -4.23 -8.41
CA GLU A 191 -4.50 -4.29 -8.84
C GLU A 191 -4.16 -3.06 -9.67
N LEU A 192 -3.03 -2.42 -9.35
CA LEU A 192 -2.54 -1.21 -9.99
C LEU A 192 -1.12 -1.45 -10.49
N PRO A 193 -0.72 -0.88 -11.63
CA PRO A 193 0.67 -0.93 -12.05
C PRO A 193 1.55 -0.06 -11.15
N VAL A 194 2.79 -0.49 -10.93
CA VAL A 194 3.82 0.37 -10.31
C VAL A 194 4.20 1.45 -11.31
N SER A 195 3.85 2.69 -11.02
CA SER A 195 4.18 3.85 -11.84
C SER A 195 4.61 5.05 -10.99
N PRO A 196 5.48 5.94 -11.53
CA PRO A 196 5.89 7.11 -10.79
C PRO A 196 4.71 8.04 -10.50
N ASN A 197 4.81 8.79 -9.41
CA ASN A 197 3.80 9.72 -8.92
C ASN A 197 2.44 9.06 -8.59
N THR A 198 2.46 7.77 -8.26
CA THR A 198 1.29 7.08 -7.73
C THR A 198 1.20 7.28 -6.22
N TRP A 199 0.03 7.70 -5.75
CA TRP A 199 -0.29 7.86 -4.34
C TRP A 199 -1.45 6.95 -3.97
N ILE A 200 -1.37 6.33 -2.81
CA ILE A 200 -2.44 5.52 -2.23
C ILE A 200 -2.65 5.98 -0.81
N VAL A 201 -3.88 6.32 -0.48
CA VAL A 201 -4.27 6.83 0.84
C VAL A 201 -5.37 5.95 1.40
N ALA A 202 -5.08 5.30 2.51
CA ALA A 202 -6.05 4.54 3.30
C ALA A 202 -6.21 5.19 4.67
N PHE A 203 -7.39 5.15 5.22
CA PHE A 203 -7.70 5.72 6.54
C PHE A 203 -8.86 4.99 7.20
N THR A 204 -8.98 5.13 8.52
CA THR A 204 -10.07 4.56 9.32
C THR A 204 -11.26 5.51 9.42
N ASP A 205 -12.37 4.99 9.89
CA ASP A 205 -13.66 5.71 9.97
C ASP A 205 -13.59 6.97 10.84
N GLY A 206 -12.76 6.99 11.88
CA GLY A 206 -12.55 8.19 12.67
C GLY A 206 -12.05 9.39 11.85
N VAL A 207 -11.30 9.15 10.75
CA VAL A 207 -10.90 10.21 9.80
C VAL A 207 -12.07 10.59 8.89
N LEU A 208 -12.80 9.59 8.37
CA LEU A 208 -13.94 9.81 7.47
C LEU A 208 -15.06 10.59 8.14
N GLU A 209 -15.33 10.29 9.41
CA GLU A 209 -16.42 10.85 10.20
C GLU A 209 -16.03 12.13 10.95
N ALA A 210 -14.78 12.59 10.80
CA ALA A 210 -14.29 13.81 11.45
C ALA A 210 -15.18 15.02 11.12
N GLY A 211 -15.52 15.82 12.13
CA GLY A 211 -16.43 16.97 12.00
C GLY A 211 -17.91 16.64 12.19
N GLY A 212 -18.27 15.38 12.39
CA GLY A 212 -19.67 14.96 12.58
C GLY A 212 -20.40 15.72 13.69
N ARG A 213 -19.74 16.07 14.79
CA ARG A 213 -20.32 16.89 15.90
C ARG A 213 -20.72 18.30 15.48
N VAL A 214 -20.04 18.85 14.51
CA VAL A 214 -20.28 20.22 14.02
C VAL A 214 -21.00 20.22 12.67
N SER A 215 -21.49 19.06 12.25
CA SER A 215 -22.20 18.85 10.97
C SER A 215 -21.39 19.31 9.75
N VAL A 216 -20.08 19.11 9.80
CA VAL A 216 -19.14 19.38 8.71
C VAL A 216 -18.66 18.04 8.16
N THR A 217 -18.77 17.85 6.87
CA THR A 217 -18.23 16.67 6.19
C THR A 217 -16.79 16.93 5.80
N PHE A 218 -15.90 16.01 6.13
CA PHE A 218 -14.51 16.08 5.72
C PHE A 218 -14.33 15.49 4.33
N ASP A 219 -14.06 16.32 3.34
CA ASP A 219 -13.71 15.89 1.98
C ASP A 219 -12.21 15.56 1.92
N VAL A 220 -11.88 14.32 2.30
CA VAL A 220 -10.50 13.82 2.26
C VAL A 220 -9.97 13.78 0.83
N ALA A 221 -10.84 13.47 -0.15
CA ALA A 221 -10.44 13.36 -1.55
C ALA A 221 -10.00 14.73 -2.11
N ALA A 222 -10.75 15.79 -1.83
CA ALA A 222 -10.36 17.14 -2.23
C ALA A 222 -9.02 17.55 -1.61
N LEU A 223 -8.81 17.28 -0.32
CA LEU A 223 -7.54 17.60 0.36
C LEU A 223 -6.36 16.84 -0.28
N VAL A 224 -6.52 15.55 -0.55
CA VAL A 224 -5.49 14.71 -1.19
C VAL A 224 -5.18 15.23 -2.60
N GLY A 225 -6.20 15.51 -3.39
CA GLY A 225 -6.05 16.07 -4.74
C GLY A 225 -5.29 17.40 -4.75
N ASP A 226 -5.65 18.31 -3.86
CA ASP A 226 -4.99 19.59 -3.70
C ASP A 226 -3.53 19.46 -3.26
N PHE A 227 -3.24 18.55 -2.31
CA PHE A 227 -1.88 18.31 -1.83
C PHE A 227 -0.98 17.79 -2.94
N VAL A 228 -1.44 16.76 -3.66
CA VAL A 228 -0.66 16.15 -4.74
C VAL A 228 -0.47 17.11 -5.91
N THR A 229 -1.48 17.92 -6.24
CA THR A 229 -1.40 18.92 -7.34
C THR A 229 -0.40 20.02 -7.04
N ARG A 230 -0.24 20.44 -5.78
CA ARG A 230 0.80 21.41 -5.39
C ARG A 230 2.21 20.86 -5.54
N GLY A 231 2.38 19.52 -5.54
CA GLY A 231 3.68 18.88 -5.71
C GLY A 231 4.66 19.12 -4.54
N GLU A 232 4.17 19.61 -3.42
CA GLU A 232 4.94 19.91 -2.23
C GLU A 232 4.73 18.84 -1.17
N GLY A 233 5.81 18.18 -0.76
CA GLY A 233 5.76 17.22 0.35
C GLY A 233 5.95 15.75 -0.06
N ASN A 234 5.85 14.89 0.92
CA ASN A 234 6.05 13.45 0.83
C ASN A 234 4.89 12.68 1.51
N ALA A 235 4.94 11.35 1.50
CA ALA A 235 3.91 10.52 2.10
C ALA A 235 3.65 10.86 3.58
N ALA A 236 4.69 11.14 4.36
CA ALA A 236 4.53 11.49 5.77
C ALA A 236 3.83 12.86 5.93
N ALA A 237 4.21 13.86 5.13
CA ALA A 237 3.59 15.17 5.18
C ALA A 237 2.09 15.12 4.80
N LEU A 238 1.72 14.29 3.83
CA LEU A 238 0.31 14.10 3.47
C LEU A 238 -0.46 13.41 4.61
N ALA A 239 0.11 12.37 5.22
CA ALA A 239 -0.52 11.69 6.35
C ALA A 239 -0.75 12.64 7.52
N ASP A 240 0.26 13.45 7.87
CA ASP A 240 0.16 14.47 8.91
C ASP A 240 -0.88 15.54 8.57
N THR A 241 -0.95 15.99 7.31
CA THR A 241 -1.93 17.00 6.85
C THR A 241 -3.37 16.49 6.98
N ILE A 242 -3.63 15.24 6.57
CA ILE A 242 -4.96 14.62 6.70
C ILE A 242 -5.35 14.51 8.17
N LEU A 243 -4.46 13.95 9.02
CA LEU A 243 -4.73 13.79 10.43
C LEU A 243 -4.94 15.13 11.14
N ALA A 244 -4.09 16.12 10.86
CA ALA A 244 -4.23 17.46 11.44
C ALA A 244 -5.58 18.10 11.10
N ARG A 245 -6.04 17.95 9.85
CA ARG A 245 -7.34 18.46 9.43
C ARG A 245 -8.50 17.72 10.10
N ALA A 246 -8.45 16.40 10.21
CA ALA A 246 -9.45 15.62 10.94
C ALA A 246 -9.52 16.03 12.42
N MET A 247 -8.37 16.18 13.08
CA MET A 247 -8.26 16.65 14.46
C MET A 247 -8.83 18.07 14.65
N GLU A 248 -8.58 18.97 13.70
CA GLU A 248 -9.12 20.32 13.74
C GLU A 248 -10.65 20.31 13.65
N LEU A 249 -11.23 19.51 12.76
CA LEU A 249 -12.68 19.35 12.62
C LEU A 249 -13.32 18.79 13.88
N ASP A 250 -12.65 17.89 14.58
CA ASP A 250 -13.07 17.34 15.86
C ASP A 250 -12.65 18.19 17.07
N GLN A 251 -12.20 19.44 16.83
CA GLN A 251 -11.83 20.40 17.88
C GLN A 251 -10.77 19.83 18.85
N GLN A 252 -9.78 19.09 18.33
CA GLN A 252 -8.72 18.40 19.08
C GLN A 252 -9.26 17.35 20.08
N ARG A 253 -10.46 16.83 19.83
CA ARG A 253 -11.09 15.78 20.64
C ARG A 253 -11.66 14.70 19.72
N PRO A 254 -10.81 13.86 19.15
CA PRO A 254 -11.23 12.83 18.19
C PRO A 254 -12.32 11.94 18.76
N GLN A 255 -13.38 11.73 17.99
CA GLN A 255 -14.54 10.95 18.39
C GLN A 255 -14.32 9.46 18.29
N ASP A 256 -13.40 9.06 17.41
CA ASP A 256 -12.92 7.70 17.31
C ASP A 256 -11.40 7.67 17.04
N ASP A 257 -10.83 6.49 17.03
CA ASP A 257 -9.45 6.28 16.68
C ASP A 257 -9.21 6.72 15.22
N MET A 258 -8.21 7.53 14.98
CA MET A 258 -7.89 8.03 13.64
C MET A 258 -6.55 7.49 13.19
N SER A 259 -6.54 6.79 12.07
CA SER A 259 -5.30 6.31 11.44
C SER A 259 -5.31 6.66 9.96
N VAL A 260 -4.18 7.15 9.48
CA VAL A 260 -3.92 7.48 8.07
C VAL A 260 -2.68 6.75 7.62
N LEU A 261 -2.77 6.04 6.51
CA LEU A 261 -1.69 5.36 5.83
C LEU A 261 -1.56 5.92 4.42
N VAL A 262 -0.41 6.45 4.09
CA VAL A 262 -0.08 6.98 2.76
C VAL A 262 1.10 6.23 2.18
N LEU A 263 0.95 5.77 0.95
CA LEU A 263 2.05 5.28 0.12
C LEU A 263 2.23 6.24 -1.06
N SER A 264 3.46 6.54 -1.41
CA SER A 264 3.76 7.25 -2.65
C SER A 264 4.96 6.62 -3.37
N LEU A 265 4.86 6.51 -4.69
CA LEU A 265 5.93 6.10 -5.58
C LEU A 265 6.49 7.34 -6.25
N VAL A 266 7.70 7.70 -5.89
CA VAL A 266 8.37 8.89 -6.43
C VAL A 266 9.66 8.50 -7.17
N PRO A 267 10.13 9.30 -8.13
CA PRO A 267 11.47 9.12 -8.67
C PRO A 267 12.51 9.22 -7.55
N ALA A 268 13.40 8.24 -7.46
CA ALA A 268 14.43 8.22 -6.42
C ALA A 268 15.41 9.38 -6.62
N GLN A 269 15.59 10.20 -5.59
CA GLN A 269 16.53 11.32 -5.64
C GLN A 269 17.99 10.86 -5.52
N VAL A 270 18.21 9.73 -4.87
CA VAL A 270 19.55 9.15 -4.66
C VAL A 270 19.52 7.70 -5.15
N LYS A 271 20.50 7.32 -5.96
CA LYS A 271 20.70 5.92 -6.37
C LYS A 271 21.34 5.16 -5.21
N ASP A 272 20.54 4.84 -4.22
CA ASP A 272 20.94 4.13 -3.01
C ASP A 272 20.04 2.90 -2.85
N SER A 273 20.62 1.77 -2.47
CA SER A 273 19.90 0.53 -2.18
C SER A 273 19.48 0.41 -0.72
N ALA A 274 19.88 1.35 0.14
CA ALA A 274 19.59 1.30 1.56
C ALA A 274 18.11 1.62 1.84
N ARG A 275 17.43 0.74 2.57
CA ARG A 275 16.08 0.94 3.07
C ARG A 275 16.16 1.67 4.41
N ARG A 276 15.33 2.70 4.59
CA ARG A 276 15.33 3.50 5.82
C ARG A 276 13.92 3.58 6.37
N LEU A 277 13.78 3.27 7.66
CA LEU A 277 12.52 3.35 8.38
C LEU A 277 12.68 4.37 9.51
N THR A 278 11.74 5.31 9.59
CA THR A 278 11.71 6.30 10.67
C THR A 278 10.37 6.19 11.37
N VAL A 279 10.40 6.03 12.70
CA VAL A 279 9.22 5.95 13.54
C VAL A 279 9.30 7.01 14.63
N ARG A 280 8.21 7.75 14.85
CA ARG A 280 8.10 8.75 15.91
C ARG A 280 6.95 8.39 16.83
N PHE A 281 7.23 8.24 18.12
CA PHE A 281 6.23 8.03 19.17
C PHE A 281 6.34 9.13 20.22
N PRO A 282 5.28 9.92 20.47
CA PRO A 282 5.25 10.81 21.61
C PRO A 282 5.23 9.98 22.88
N LEU A 283 6.14 10.28 23.82
CA LEU A 283 6.11 9.69 25.13
C LEU A 283 5.27 10.56 26.07
N PRO A 284 4.45 9.96 26.94
CA PRO A 284 3.75 10.73 27.98
C PRO A 284 4.78 11.44 28.89
N PRO A 285 4.46 12.61 29.42
CA PRO A 285 5.33 13.25 30.40
C PRO A 285 5.53 12.32 31.61
N PHE A 286 6.77 12.19 32.06
CA PHE A 286 7.15 11.42 33.24
C PHE A 286 6.87 12.20 34.49
#